data_39af85e72b1a1e28f2401f30c0855522
#
_entry.id   39af85e72b1a1e28f2401f30c0855522
#
_cell.length_a   1.000
_cell.length_b   1.000
_cell.length_c   1.000
_cell.angle_alpha   90.00
_cell.angle_beta   90.00
_cell.angle_gamma   90.00
#
_symmetry.space_group_name_H-M   'P 1'
#
loop_
_entity.id
_entity.type
_entity.pdbx_description
1 polymer ?
#
loop_
_entity_poly.entity_id
_entity_poly.type
_entity_poly.pdbx_seq_one_letter_code
_entity_poly.pdbx_strand_id
1 'polypeptide(L)'
;MKKTFILFIILTFVLAACSKKYDKEIEQVTKLEQKSVEESQLDNVKKFERNSSDYKVYENGNKIVVSYKPFKDSETVMSDLFEKNQTSGDYEEVENVNVEKYQKNNKPDYEENNLKK
;
A
#
# COMPACT_ATOMS: atom_id res chain seq x y z
N MET A 1 -34.09 -23.71 1.88
CA MET A 1 -32.75 -23.98 2.40
C MET A 1 -31.63 -23.44 1.50
N LYS A 2 -31.72 -23.66 0.20
CA LYS A 2 -30.71 -23.12 -0.73
C LYS A 2 -30.60 -21.60 -0.67
N LYS A 3 -31.72 -20.90 -0.54
CA LYS A 3 -31.72 -19.44 -0.46
C LYS A 3 -31.01 -18.94 0.80
N THR A 4 -31.21 -19.61 1.92
CA THR A 4 -30.58 -19.24 3.18
C THR A 4 -29.06 -19.46 3.09
N PHE A 5 -28.64 -20.55 2.46
CA PHE A 5 -27.23 -20.87 2.28
C PHE A 5 -26.55 -19.83 1.38
N ILE A 6 -27.20 -19.47 0.28
CA ILE A 6 -26.69 -18.46 -0.64
C ILE A 6 -26.56 -17.09 0.06
N LEU A 7 -27.56 -16.74 0.86
CA LEU A 7 -27.52 -15.48 1.61
C LEU A 7 -26.34 -15.44 2.58
N PHE A 8 -26.08 -16.55 3.24
CA PHE A 8 -24.94 -16.66 4.16
C PHE A 8 -23.61 -16.47 3.43
N ILE A 9 -23.47 -17.06 2.26
CA ILE A 9 -22.25 -16.92 1.45
C ILE A 9 -22.06 -15.47 1.01
N ILE A 10 -23.14 -14.81 0.61
CA ILE A 10 -23.09 -13.41 0.18
C ILE A 10 -22.63 -12.53 1.35
N LEU A 11 -23.16 -12.77 2.54
CA LEU A 11 -22.78 -12.01 3.72
C LEU A 11 -21.29 -12.18 4.04
N THR A 12 -20.78 -13.40 3.96
CA THR A 12 -19.37 -13.68 4.19
C THR A 12 -18.49 -12.95 3.15
N PHE A 13 -18.94 -12.96 1.91
CA PHE A 13 -18.23 -12.30 0.82
C PHE A 13 -18.15 -10.78 1.04
N VAL A 14 -19.24 -10.18 1.51
CA VAL A 14 -19.27 -8.74 1.78
C VAL A 14 -18.30 -8.39 2.91
N LEU A 15 -18.23 -9.19 3.96
CA LEU A 15 -17.30 -8.97 5.06
C LEU A 15 -15.85 -9.07 4.57
N ALA A 16 -15.56 -10.04 3.71
CA ALA A 16 -14.23 -10.20 3.13
C ALA A 16 -13.87 -8.99 2.26
N ALA A 17 -14.84 -8.48 1.48
CA ALA A 17 -14.62 -7.31 0.64
C ALA A 17 -14.32 -6.06 1.50
N CYS A 18 -15.01 -5.91 2.64
CA CYS A 18 -14.75 -4.78 3.53
C CYS A 18 -13.35 -4.83 4.14
N SER A 19 -12.88 -6.03 4.51
CA SER A 19 -11.55 -6.19 5.10
C SER A 19 -10.41 -6.07 4.08
N LYS A 20 -10.75 -6.05 2.78
CA LYS A 20 -9.77 -5.94 1.70
C LYS A 20 -10.08 -4.77 0.77
N LYS A 21 -10.54 -3.69 1.35
CA LYS A 21 -11.06 -2.56 0.59
C LYS A 21 -10.13 -2.05 -0.50
N TYR A 22 -8.83 -1.96 -0.24
CA TYR A 22 -7.87 -1.44 -1.20
C TYR A 22 -6.80 -2.49 -1.55
N ASP A 23 -7.17 -3.76 -1.49
CA ASP A 23 -6.22 -4.84 -1.70
C ASP A 23 -5.54 -4.78 -3.08
N LYS A 24 -6.32 -4.55 -4.12
CA LYS A 24 -5.78 -4.47 -5.49
C LYS A 24 -4.83 -3.29 -5.65
N GLU A 25 -5.22 -2.15 -5.12
CA GLU A 25 -4.43 -0.93 -5.19
C GLU A 25 -3.11 -1.11 -4.44
N ILE A 26 -3.17 -1.68 -3.24
CA ILE A 26 -1.98 -1.94 -2.43
C ILE A 26 -1.06 -2.94 -3.13
N GLU A 27 -1.63 -3.98 -3.76
CA GLU A 27 -0.84 -4.95 -4.51
C GLU A 27 -0.11 -4.32 -5.70
N GLN A 28 -0.77 -3.42 -6.40
CA GLN A 28 -0.13 -2.71 -7.52
C GLN A 28 1.06 -1.88 -7.03
N VAL A 29 0.87 -1.12 -5.97
CA VAL A 29 1.92 -0.30 -5.38
C VAL A 29 3.04 -1.17 -4.84
N THR A 30 2.70 -2.30 -4.24
CA THR A 30 3.68 -3.26 -3.74
C THR A 30 4.61 -3.74 -4.86
N LYS A 31 4.04 -4.10 -6.00
CA LYS A 31 4.84 -4.57 -7.15
C LYS A 31 5.75 -3.48 -7.70
N LEU A 32 5.25 -2.25 -7.74
CA LEU A 32 6.07 -1.11 -8.19
C LEU A 32 7.24 -0.88 -7.24
N GLU A 33 6.99 -0.93 -5.94
CA GLU A 33 8.05 -0.73 -4.96
C GLU A 33 9.06 -1.88 -4.98
N GLN A 34 8.59 -3.12 -5.13
CA GLN A 34 9.47 -4.28 -5.26
C GLN A 34 10.43 -4.11 -6.43
N LYS A 35 9.90 -3.68 -7.57
CA LYS A 35 10.70 -3.47 -8.76
C LYS A 35 11.72 -2.35 -8.55
N SER A 36 11.30 -1.26 -7.93
CA SER A 36 12.16 -0.13 -7.64
C SER A 36 13.34 -0.54 -6.74
N VAL A 37 13.05 -1.30 -5.69
CA VAL A 37 14.06 -1.78 -4.76
C VAL A 37 15.03 -2.73 -5.45
N GLU A 38 14.53 -3.65 -6.27
CA GLU A 38 15.38 -4.59 -7.01
C GLU A 38 16.29 -3.89 -8.00
N GLU A 39 15.79 -2.84 -8.65
CA GLU A 39 16.56 -2.10 -9.65
C GLU A 39 17.57 -1.13 -9.03
N SER A 40 17.45 -0.84 -7.74
CA SER A 40 18.36 0.11 -7.08
C SER A 40 19.79 -0.36 -7.02
N GLN A 41 20.03 -1.68 -7.02
CA GLN A 41 21.36 -2.29 -6.95
C GLN A 41 22.23 -1.75 -5.82
N LEU A 42 21.60 -1.29 -4.75
CA LEU A 42 22.31 -0.82 -3.57
C LEU A 42 22.67 -2.01 -2.69
N ASP A 43 23.82 -1.87 -1.99
CA ASP A 43 24.25 -2.89 -1.05
C ASP A 43 23.38 -2.85 0.21
N ASN A 44 23.23 -4.02 0.85
CA ASN A 44 22.56 -4.13 2.13
C ASN A 44 21.07 -3.76 2.11
N VAL A 45 20.44 -3.90 0.95
CA VAL A 45 19.02 -3.61 0.78
C VAL A 45 18.21 -4.86 1.04
N LYS A 46 17.13 -4.71 1.82
CA LYS A 46 16.17 -5.79 2.07
C LYS A 46 15.25 -5.96 0.87
N LYS A 47 14.79 -7.19 0.65
CA LYS A 47 13.71 -7.44 -0.28
C LYS A 47 12.45 -6.73 0.24
N PHE A 48 11.77 -6.00 -0.63
CA PHE A 48 10.53 -5.34 -0.27
C PHE A 48 9.40 -6.36 -0.14
N GLU A 49 8.69 -6.32 0.99
CA GLU A 49 7.55 -7.22 1.24
C GLU A 49 6.39 -6.44 1.83
N ARG A 50 5.20 -6.73 1.33
CA ARG A 50 3.98 -6.09 1.81
C ARG A 50 3.76 -6.32 3.30
N ASN A 51 4.01 -7.54 3.76
CA ASN A 51 3.75 -7.91 5.16
C ASN A 51 4.75 -7.33 6.17
N SER A 52 5.72 -6.55 5.71
CA SER A 52 6.64 -5.83 6.60
C SER A 52 6.67 -4.35 6.29
N SER A 53 5.63 -3.84 5.65
CA SER A 53 5.53 -2.44 5.25
C SER A 53 4.20 -1.86 5.69
N ASP A 54 4.14 -0.53 5.79
CA ASP A 54 2.92 0.19 6.12
C ASP A 54 2.37 0.88 4.88
N TYR A 55 1.05 0.87 4.76
CA TYR A 55 0.36 1.52 3.65
C TYR A 55 -0.70 2.46 4.20
N LYS A 56 -0.74 3.67 3.67
CA LYS A 56 -1.80 4.63 3.98
C LYS A 56 -2.44 5.07 2.67
N VAL A 57 -3.73 4.86 2.57
CA VAL A 57 -4.50 5.17 1.37
C VAL A 57 -5.23 6.48 1.57
N TYR A 58 -5.07 7.40 0.64
CA TYR A 58 -5.67 8.74 0.69
C TYR A 58 -6.54 8.99 -0.54
N GLU A 59 -7.46 9.92 -0.41
CA GLU A 59 -8.28 10.41 -1.54
C GLU A 59 -8.97 9.27 -2.28
N ASN A 60 -9.58 8.36 -1.52
CA ASN A 60 -10.34 7.24 -2.04
C ASN A 60 -9.55 6.34 -2.99
N GLY A 61 -8.27 6.15 -2.69
CA GLY A 61 -7.42 5.28 -3.48
C GLY A 61 -6.58 5.99 -4.53
N ASN A 62 -6.73 7.30 -4.68
CA ASN A 62 -5.94 8.06 -5.65
C ASN A 62 -4.49 8.22 -5.24
N LYS A 63 -4.21 8.19 -3.94
CA LYS A 63 -2.84 8.33 -3.44
C LYS A 63 -2.58 7.31 -2.35
N ILE A 64 -1.42 6.69 -2.41
CA ILE A 64 -1.00 5.70 -1.42
C ILE A 64 0.42 6.01 -0.98
N VAL A 65 0.62 6.09 0.34
CA VAL A 65 1.97 6.23 0.91
C VAL A 65 2.41 4.87 1.41
N VAL A 66 3.61 4.46 0.99
CA VAL A 66 4.24 3.23 1.43
C VAL A 66 5.40 3.58 2.34
N SER A 67 5.45 2.99 3.53
CA SER A 67 6.56 3.22 4.47
C SER A 67 7.21 1.88 4.79
N TYR A 68 8.52 1.82 4.74
CA TYR A 68 9.26 0.58 4.94
C TYR A 68 10.71 0.86 5.36
N LYS A 69 11.37 -0.18 5.84
CA LYS A 69 12.78 -0.11 6.20
C LYS A 69 13.61 -0.75 5.10
N PRO A 70 14.31 0.04 4.28
CA PRO A 70 14.99 -0.50 3.10
C PRO A 70 16.30 -1.22 3.38
N PHE A 71 16.97 -0.91 4.50
CA PHE A 71 18.30 -1.46 4.79
C PHE A 71 18.29 -2.50 5.90
N LYS A 72 19.09 -3.56 5.71
CA LYS A 72 19.12 -4.69 6.65
C LYS A 72 19.56 -4.32 8.07
N ASP A 73 20.50 -3.41 8.19
CA ASP A 73 21.09 -3.06 9.48
C ASP A 73 20.72 -1.67 9.95
N SER A 74 19.57 -1.16 9.50
CA SER A 74 19.15 0.20 9.84
C SER A 74 17.68 0.22 10.23
N GLU A 75 17.36 1.07 11.19
CA GLU A 75 15.98 1.34 11.59
C GLU A 75 15.37 2.49 10.80
N THR A 76 16.10 3.01 9.81
CA THR A 76 15.63 4.10 8.98
C THR A 76 14.39 3.69 8.20
N VAL A 77 13.35 4.49 8.28
CA VAL A 77 12.11 4.28 7.55
C VAL A 77 12.05 5.25 6.38
N MET A 78 11.76 4.71 5.20
CA MET A 78 11.55 5.53 4.01
C MET A 78 10.07 5.47 3.63
N SER A 79 9.57 6.57 3.10
CA SER A 79 8.19 6.67 2.66
C SER A 79 8.14 7.22 1.25
N ASP A 80 7.36 6.54 0.40
CA ASP A 80 7.15 6.95 -0.98
C ASP A 80 5.67 7.16 -1.24
N LEU A 81 5.36 8.17 -2.05
CA LEU A 81 3.99 8.50 -2.42
C LEU A 81 3.73 8.04 -3.84
N PHE A 82 2.64 7.31 -4.02
CA PHE A 82 2.18 6.85 -5.33
C PHE A 82 0.85 7.52 -5.65
N GLU A 83 0.66 7.90 -6.90
CA GLU A 83 -0.56 8.55 -7.37
C GLU A 83 -1.12 7.78 -8.54
N LYS A 84 -2.44 7.61 -8.55
CA LYS A 84 -3.14 6.90 -9.61
C LYS A 84 -3.31 7.81 -10.82
N ASN A 85 -2.89 7.32 -11.98
CA ASN A 85 -3.11 8.00 -13.23
C ASN A 85 -4.57 7.82 -13.62
N GLN A 86 -5.30 8.92 -13.76
CA GLN A 86 -6.73 8.87 -14.02
C GLN A 86 -7.07 8.33 -15.41
N THR A 87 -6.14 8.41 -16.34
CA THR A 87 -6.35 7.92 -17.70
C THR A 87 -6.10 6.42 -17.80
N SER A 88 -4.97 5.93 -17.29
CA SER A 88 -4.59 4.54 -17.39
C SER A 88 -5.09 3.68 -16.23
N GLY A 89 -5.30 4.29 -15.06
CA GLY A 89 -5.65 3.56 -13.85
C GLY A 89 -4.46 2.96 -13.12
N ASP A 90 -3.27 3.16 -13.64
CA ASP A 90 -2.05 2.65 -13.03
C ASP A 90 -1.47 3.66 -12.04
N TYR A 91 -0.72 3.15 -11.05
CA TYR A 91 -0.04 4.00 -10.09
C TYR A 91 1.35 4.37 -10.57
N GLU A 92 1.77 5.57 -10.20
CA GLU A 92 3.09 6.10 -10.51
C GLU A 92 3.67 6.75 -9.26
N GLU A 93 4.96 6.57 -9.05
CA GLU A 93 5.61 7.22 -7.92
C GLU A 93 5.70 8.72 -8.17
N VAL A 94 5.35 9.50 -7.15
CA VAL A 94 5.43 10.96 -7.22
C VAL A 94 6.79 11.39 -6.70
N GLU A 95 7.57 12.00 -7.56
CA GLU A 95 8.90 12.49 -7.20
C GLU A 95 8.86 13.93 -6.73
N ASN A 96 9.89 14.34 -6.01
CA ASN A 96 10.06 15.74 -5.55
C ASN A 96 8.90 16.22 -4.69
N VAL A 97 8.35 15.32 -3.86
CA VAL A 97 7.26 15.64 -2.95
C VAL A 97 7.73 15.40 -1.51
N ASN A 98 7.27 16.25 -0.62
CA ASN A 98 7.50 16.04 0.81
C ASN A 98 6.41 15.12 1.34
N VAL A 99 6.70 13.82 1.38
CA VAL A 99 5.73 12.80 1.79
C VAL A 99 5.31 12.99 3.24
N GLU A 100 6.25 13.32 4.11
CA GLU A 100 5.97 13.55 5.52
C GLU A 100 4.96 14.69 5.71
N LYS A 101 5.16 15.77 4.99
CA LYS A 101 4.25 16.91 5.03
C LYS A 101 2.87 16.53 4.49
N TYR A 102 2.83 15.74 3.42
CA TYR A 102 1.56 15.27 2.86
C TYR A 102 0.79 14.45 3.90
N GLN A 103 1.46 13.52 4.57
CA GLN A 103 0.82 12.70 5.60
C GLN A 103 0.32 13.54 6.77
N LYS A 104 1.07 14.57 7.13
CA LYS A 104 0.72 15.46 8.23
C LYS A 104 -0.54 16.28 7.93
N ASN A 105 -0.71 16.68 6.68
CA ASN A 105 -1.80 17.56 6.25
C ASN A 105 -3.02 16.82 5.73
N ASN A 106 -2.98 15.50 5.65
CA ASN A 106 -4.06 14.70 5.11
C ASN A 106 -4.37 13.52 6.01
N LYS A 107 -5.63 13.12 6.02
CA LYS A 107 -6.07 11.97 6.82
C LYS A 107 -6.28 10.77 5.89
N PRO A 108 -5.69 9.61 6.20
CA PRO A 108 -5.89 8.44 5.35
C PRO A 108 -7.31 7.89 5.49
N ASP A 109 -7.82 7.35 4.39
CA ASP A 109 -9.10 6.66 4.36
C ASP A 109 -8.94 5.22 4.82
N TYR A 110 -7.74 4.68 4.74
CA TYR A 110 -7.46 3.29 5.08
C TYR A 110 -5.98 3.14 5.43
N GLU A 111 -5.68 2.26 6.39
CA GLU A 111 -4.30 1.98 6.78
C GLU A 111 -4.09 0.48 6.90
N GLU A 112 -2.91 0.03 6.46
CA GLU A 112 -2.46 -1.34 6.69
C GLU A 112 -1.08 -1.22 7.33
N ASN A 113 -0.96 -1.61 8.60
CA ASN A 113 0.24 -1.37 9.38
C ASN A 113 0.96 -2.69 9.70
N ASN A 114 1.98 -2.99 8.93
CA ASN A 114 2.76 -4.22 9.08
C ASN A 114 4.23 -3.95 9.43
N LEU A 115 4.61 -2.68 9.44
CA LEU A 115 6.00 -2.31 9.73
C LEU A 115 6.30 -2.56 11.21
N LYS A 116 7.31 -3.36 11.48
CA LYS A 116 7.71 -3.67 12.84
C LYS A 116 8.61 -2.57 13.38
N LYS A 117 8.31 -2.14 14.58
CA LYS A 117 9.09 -1.10 15.26
C LYS A 117 10.12 -1.72 16.18
#